data_74e2a6367d3e769ffbcc09ae59fe650f
#
_entry.id   74e2a6367d3e769ffbcc09ae59fe650f
#
_cell.length_a   1.000
_cell.length_b   1.000
_cell.length_c   1.000
_cell.angle_alpha   90.00
_cell.angle_beta   90.00
_cell.angle_gamma   90.00
#
_symmetry.space_group_name_H-M   'P 1'
#
loop_
_entity.id
_entity.type
_entity.pdbx_description
1 polymer ?
#
loop_
_entity_poly.entity_id
_entity_poly.type
_entity_poly.pdbx_seq_one_letter_code
_entity_poly.pdbx_strand_id
1 'polypeptide(L)'
;MGRLLKRTCIGIVSVLALIGLIIGGYQLKQQAEYNEMVRIVKSDEVKVIIEEDLNDIHEGALKEGNSIYSYQIDETSIRHNPMGGIMFRIFLNSDEKLVVYYTLQKDSRTGKIEYSGGGYTQEVGRLIGEGN
;
A
#
# COMPACT_ATOMS: atom_id res chain seq x y z
N MET A 1 44.18 30.78 20.12
CA MET A 1 42.74 30.52 20.31
C MET A 1 41.97 30.28 19.01
N GLY A 2 42.24 31.01 17.91
CA GLY A 2 41.53 30.82 16.66
C GLY A 2 41.67 29.44 16.01
N ARG A 3 42.78 28.75 16.21
CA ARG A 3 43.00 27.40 15.64
C ARG A 3 42.18 26.31 16.35
N LEU A 4 41.99 26.42 17.66
CA LEU A 4 41.20 25.46 18.44
C LEU A 4 39.71 25.60 18.12
N LEU A 5 39.20 26.81 18.00
CA LEU A 5 37.83 27.11 17.59
C LEU A 5 37.55 26.59 16.19
N LYS A 6 38.44 26.78 15.24
CA LYS A 6 38.32 26.25 13.88
C LYS A 6 38.27 24.73 13.85
N ARG A 7 39.11 24.06 14.59
CA ARG A 7 39.14 22.57 14.67
C ARG A 7 37.87 22.03 15.31
N THR A 8 37.36 22.67 16.35
CA THR A 8 36.13 22.28 17.02
C THR A 8 34.90 22.47 16.09
N CYS A 9 34.82 23.61 15.38
CA CYS A 9 33.74 23.88 14.43
C CYS A 9 33.76 22.90 13.27
N ILE A 10 34.92 22.56 12.70
CA ILE A 10 35.04 21.57 11.62
C ILE A 10 34.57 20.20 12.09
N GLY A 11 34.94 19.79 13.32
CA GLY A 11 34.52 18.53 13.91
C GLY A 11 33.01 18.44 14.07
N ILE A 12 32.33 19.48 14.57
CA ILE A 12 30.89 19.56 14.76
C ILE A 12 30.19 19.51 13.41
N VAL A 13 30.64 20.27 12.42
CA VAL A 13 30.03 20.27 11.08
C VAL A 13 30.15 18.89 10.42
N SER A 14 31.28 18.19 10.59
CA SER A 14 31.48 16.85 10.05
C SER A 14 30.50 15.84 10.69
N VAL A 15 30.29 15.91 12.00
CA VAL A 15 29.34 15.03 12.71
C VAL A 15 27.91 15.29 12.25
N LEU A 16 27.50 16.54 12.13
CA LEU A 16 26.18 16.93 11.64
C LEU A 16 25.95 16.47 10.19
N ALA A 17 26.97 16.56 9.33
CA ALA A 17 26.89 16.08 7.96
C ALA A 17 26.70 14.55 7.90
N LEU A 18 27.42 13.78 8.75
CA LEU A 18 27.25 12.34 8.84
C LEU A 18 25.84 11.95 9.31
N ILE A 19 25.32 12.61 10.35
CA ILE A 19 23.95 12.38 10.84
C ILE A 19 22.95 12.68 9.73
N GLY A 20 23.11 13.77 9.01
CA GLY A 20 22.24 14.13 7.89
C GLY A 20 22.24 13.09 6.77
N LEU A 21 23.43 12.53 6.45
CA LEU A 21 23.54 11.46 5.45
C LEU A 21 22.85 10.17 5.90
N ILE A 22 22.97 9.79 7.17
CA ILE A 22 22.29 8.60 7.70
C ILE A 22 20.77 8.77 7.66
N ILE A 23 20.24 9.90 8.13
CA ILE A 23 18.81 10.19 8.12
C ILE A 23 18.29 10.26 6.69
N GLY A 24 18.98 10.95 5.79
CA GLY A 24 18.61 11.06 4.38
C GLY A 24 18.60 9.70 3.69
N GLY A 25 19.62 8.87 3.95
CA GLY A 25 19.68 7.50 3.41
C GLY A 25 18.56 6.61 3.90
N TYR A 26 18.17 6.72 5.17
CA TYR A 26 17.05 5.98 5.74
C TYR A 26 15.72 6.40 5.11
N GLN A 27 15.48 7.71 4.94
CA GLN A 27 14.27 8.22 4.30
C GLN A 27 14.18 7.81 2.83
N LEU A 28 15.30 7.82 2.11
CA LEU A 28 15.35 7.37 0.72
C LEU A 28 15.02 5.88 0.59
N LYS A 29 15.51 5.07 1.52
CA LYS A 29 15.21 3.64 1.56
C LYS A 29 13.73 3.38 1.80
N GLN A 30 13.11 4.07 2.77
CA GLN A 30 11.68 3.95 3.04
C GLN A 30 10.85 4.39 1.83
N GLN A 31 11.23 5.46 1.17
CA GLN A 31 10.53 5.95 -0.02
C GLN A 31 10.65 4.96 -1.17
N ALA A 32 11.83 4.35 -1.36
CA ALA A 32 12.04 3.33 -2.38
C ALA A 32 11.19 2.07 -2.11
N GLU A 33 11.11 1.63 -0.87
CA GLU A 33 10.27 0.50 -0.47
C GLU A 33 8.78 0.81 -0.70
N TYR A 34 8.34 2.00 -0.34
CA TYR A 34 6.97 2.44 -0.58
C TYR A 34 6.65 2.48 -2.07
N ASN A 35 7.53 3.07 -2.88
CA ASN A 35 7.36 3.15 -4.33
C ASN A 35 7.28 1.75 -4.96
N GLU A 36 8.06 0.81 -4.47
CA GLU A 36 8.01 -0.59 -4.92
C GLU A 36 6.67 -1.24 -4.58
N MET A 37 6.16 -1.03 -3.37
CA MET A 37 4.84 -1.53 -2.97
C MET A 37 3.72 -0.93 -3.83
N VAL A 38 3.77 0.36 -4.10
CA VAL A 38 2.81 1.05 -4.98
C VAL A 38 2.84 0.44 -6.38
N ARG A 39 4.05 0.21 -6.90
CA ARG A 39 4.22 -0.41 -8.22
C ARG A 39 3.58 -1.79 -8.28
N ILE A 40 3.77 -2.60 -7.25
CA ILE A 40 3.19 -3.95 -7.16
C ILE A 40 1.66 -3.86 -7.08
N VAL A 41 1.12 -3.02 -6.21
CA VAL A 41 -0.33 -2.86 -6.01
C VAL A 41 -1.02 -2.36 -7.28
N LYS A 42 -0.34 -1.56 -8.09
CA LYS A 42 -0.88 -1.03 -9.36
C LYS A 42 -0.58 -1.92 -10.57
N SER A 43 0.08 -3.07 -10.36
CA SER A 43 0.41 -3.98 -11.47
C SER A 43 -0.84 -4.66 -12.03
N ASP A 44 -0.73 -5.12 -13.27
CA ASP A 44 -1.82 -5.86 -13.92
C ASP A 44 -2.14 -7.16 -13.17
N GLU A 45 -1.15 -7.81 -12.58
CA GLU A 45 -1.32 -9.02 -11.78
C GLU A 45 -2.24 -8.76 -10.58
N VAL A 46 -2.04 -7.67 -9.85
CA VAL A 46 -2.89 -7.29 -8.72
C VAL A 46 -4.27 -6.81 -9.19
N LYS A 47 -4.32 -6.11 -10.32
CA LYS A 47 -5.59 -5.69 -10.91
C LYS A 47 -6.51 -6.89 -11.16
N VAL A 48 -5.98 -7.96 -11.72
CA VAL A 48 -6.73 -9.21 -11.92
C VAL A 48 -7.22 -9.78 -10.60
N ILE A 49 -6.37 -9.79 -9.57
CA ILE A 49 -6.74 -10.27 -8.23
C ILE A 49 -7.92 -9.48 -7.67
N ILE A 50 -7.85 -8.14 -7.74
CA ILE A 50 -8.91 -7.26 -7.25
C ILE A 50 -10.22 -7.51 -8.01
N GLU A 51 -10.16 -7.54 -9.32
CA GLU A 51 -11.35 -7.70 -10.17
C GLU A 51 -12.00 -9.07 -9.98
N GLU A 52 -11.21 -10.12 -9.85
CA GLU A 52 -11.71 -11.46 -9.53
C GLU A 52 -12.38 -11.51 -8.16
N ASP A 53 -11.76 -10.89 -7.14
CA ASP A 53 -12.33 -10.84 -5.80
C ASP A 53 -13.65 -10.07 -5.79
N LEU A 54 -13.72 -8.92 -6.46
CA LEU A 54 -14.95 -8.14 -6.55
C LEU A 54 -16.06 -8.93 -7.25
N ASN A 55 -15.73 -9.69 -8.29
CA ASN A 55 -16.69 -10.56 -8.95
C ASN A 55 -17.13 -11.72 -8.07
N ASP A 56 -16.26 -12.22 -7.21
CA ASP A 56 -16.58 -13.29 -6.24
C ASP A 56 -17.55 -12.80 -5.16
N ILE A 57 -17.37 -11.57 -4.66
CA ILE A 57 -18.26 -11.01 -3.64
C ILE A 57 -19.58 -10.50 -4.23
N HIS A 58 -19.60 -10.12 -5.50
CA HIS A 58 -20.82 -9.68 -6.19
C HIS A 58 -20.68 -9.93 -7.69
N GLU A 59 -21.39 -10.92 -8.18
CA GLU A 59 -21.33 -11.35 -9.58
C GLU A 59 -21.60 -10.19 -10.53
N GLY A 60 -20.77 -10.06 -11.55
CA GLY A 60 -20.89 -9.00 -12.55
C GLY A 60 -20.30 -7.66 -12.13
N ALA A 61 -19.57 -7.61 -11.00
CA ALA A 61 -18.89 -6.39 -10.55
C ALA A 61 -18.09 -5.75 -11.67
N LEU A 62 -18.07 -4.43 -11.70
CA LEU A 62 -17.40 -3.57 -12.70
C LEU A 62 -18.04 -3.58 -14.08
N LYS A 63 -19.12 -4.33 -14.27
CA LYS A 63 -19.90 -4.27 -15.50
C LYS A 63 -20.94 -3.16 -15.41
N GLU A 64 -21.37 -2.65 -16.56
CA GLU A 64 -22.38 -1.60 -16.65
C GLU A 64 -23.67 -2.01 -15.96
N GLY A 65 -24.21 -1.12 -15.14
CA GLY A 65 -25.44 -1.36 -14.40
C GLY A 65 -25.31 -2.12 -13.11
N ASN A 66 -24.10 -2.58 -12.77
CA ASN A 66 -23.86 -3.27 -11.50
C ASN A 66 -23.76 -2.27 -10.35
N SER A 67 -24.16 -2.68 -9.13
CA SER A 67 -24.04 -1.84 -7.94
C SER A 67 -22.58 -1.54 -7.58
N ILE A 68 -21.63 -2.41 -7.95
CA ILE A 68 -20.21 -2.13 -7.92
C ILE A 68 -19.79 -1.79 -9.35
N TYR A 69 -19.60 -0.51 -9.66
CA TYR A 69 -19.27 -0.07 -11.02
C TYR A 69 -17.86 0.49 -11.18
N SER A 70 -17.17 0.79 -10.08
CA SER A 70 -15.79 1.29 -10.14
C SER A 70 -15.07 1.04 -8.82
N TYR A 71 -13.74 1.10 -8.86
CA TYR A 71 -12.93 1.08 -7.66
C TYR A 71 -11.71 1.99 -7.80
N GLN A 72 -11.17 2.39 -6.68
CA GLN A 72 -9.98 3.23 -6.57
C GLN A 72 -9.08 2.67 -5.47
N ILE A 73 -7.79 2.52 -5.76
CA ILE A 73 -6.82 2.12 -4.75
C ILE A 73 -6.49 3.33 -3.88
N ASP A 74 -6.60 3.18 -2.55
CA ASP A 74 -6.14 4.19 -1.61
C ASP A 74 -4.63 4.03 -1.41
N GLU A 75 -3.85 4.80 -2.14
CA GLU A 75 -2.39 4.72 -2.10
C GLU A 75 -1.83 5.00 -0.71
N THR A 76 -2.52 5.83 0.09
CA THR A 76 -2.07 6.16 1.44
C THR A 76 -2.18 4.98 2.40
N SER A 77 -2.95 3.97 2.05
CA SER A 77 -3.14 2.76 2.86
C SER A 77 -2.09 1.69 2.61
N ILE A 78 -1.31 1.80 1.55
CA ILE A 78 -0.34 0.79 1.14
C ILE A 78 0.78 0.70 2.18
N ARG A 79 0.97 -0.48 2.76
CA ARG A 79 1.97 -0.71 3.81
C ARG A 79 2.37 -2.18 3.88
N HIS A 80 3.52 -2.44 4.50
CA HIS A 80 3.94 -3.81 4.79
C HIS A 80 3.07 -4.43 5.87
N ASN A 81 2.71 -5.70 5.67
CA ASN A 81 2.09 -6.50 6.71
C ASN A 81 3.21 -7.04 7.62
N PRO A 82 3.12 -6.85 8.96
CA PRO A 82 4.13 -7.41 9.88
C PRO A 82 4.32 -8.92 9.74
N MET A 83 3.32 -9.65 9.28
CA MET A 83 3.39 -11.09 9.06
C MET A 83 3.84 -11.46 7.64
N GLY A 84 4.30 -10.49 6.87
CA GLY A 84 4.73 -10.67 5.49
C GLY A 84 3.67 -10.21 4.49
N GLY A 85 4.13 -9.67 3.36
CA GLY A 85 3.26 -9.21 2.29
C GLY A 85 2.90 -7.73 2.36
N ILE A 86 1.93 -7.34 1.56
CA ILE A 86 1.50 -5.95 1.41
C ILE A 86 0.02 -5.86 1.76
N MET A 87 -0.33 -4.87 2.59
CA MET A 87 -1.72 -4.54 2.90
C MET A 87 -2.11 -3.23 2.23
N PHE A 88 -3.32 -3.17 1.73
CA PHE A 88 -3.89 -1.94 1.20
C PHE A 88 -5.42 -2.05 1.19
N ARG A 89 -6.07 -0.94 0.91
CA ARG A 89 -7.52 -0.89 0.76
C ARG A 89 -7.91 -0.19 -0.53
N ILE A 90 -9.11 -0.49 -1.00
CA ILE A 90 -9.72 0.19 -2.14
C ILE A 90 -11.05 0.79 -1.70
N PHE A 91 -11.47 1.82 -2.41
CA PHE A 91 -12.80 2.40 -2.29
C PHE A 91 -13.62 1.97 -3.50
N LEU A 92 -14.88 1.60 -3.29
CA LEU A 92 -15.80 1.27 -4.36
C LEU A 92 -16.64 2.51 -4.73
N ASN A 93 -16.91 2.68 -6.02
CA ASN A 93 -17.81 3.71 -6.53
C ASN A 93 -17.47 5.14 -6.09
N SER A 94 -16.16 5.41 -5.89
CA SER A 94 -15.66 6.69 -5.40
C SER A 94 -16.23 7.09 -4.03
N ASP A 95 -16.69 6.13 -3.24
CA ASP A 95 -17.27 6.36 -1.91
C ASP A 95 -16.31 5.83 -0.83
N GLU A 96 -15.80 6.71 0.00
CA GLU A 96 -14.86 6.38 1.08
C GLU A 96 -15.45 5.47 2.16
N LYS A 97 -16.77 5.32 2.20
CA LYS A 97 -17.45 4.40 3.13
C LYS A 97 -17.47 2.98 2.61
N LEU A 98 -17.33 2.81 1.30
CA LEU A 98 -17.32 1.50 0.64
C LEU A 98 -15.88 1.00 0.51
N VAL A 99 -15.37 0.38 1.56
CA VAL A 99 -13.95 -0.04 1.65
C VAL A 99 -13.84 -1.55 1.57
N VAL A 100 -12.92 -2.02 0.73
CA VAL A 100 -12.51 -3.42 0.68
C VAL A 100 -11.02 -3.48 1.03
N TYR A 101 -10.66 -4.38 1.92
CA TYR A 101 -9.29 -4.57 2.41
C TYR A 101 -8.64 -5.76 1.73
N TYR A 102 -7.36 -5.61 1.39
CA TYR A 102 -6.57 -6.67 0.78
C TYR A 102 -5.25 -6.87 1.50
N THR A 103 -4.87 -8.13 1.63
CA THR A 103 -3.52 -8.53 2.01
C THR A 103 -2.99 -9.44 0.92
N LEU A 104 -1.84 -9.09 0.37
CA LEU A 104 -1.19 -9.83 -0.70
C LEU A 104 0.10 -10.44 -0.17
N GLN A 105 0.39 -11.66 -0.59
CA GLN A 105 1.66 -12.31 -0.29
C GLN A 105 2.27 -12.84 -1.58
N LYS A 106 3.59 -12.97 -1.56
CA LYS A 106 4.33 -13.52 -2.69
C LYS A 106 4.69 -14.97 -2.39
N ASP A 107 4.31 -15.87 -3.27
CA ASP A 107 4.71 -17.27 -3.17
C ASP A 107 6.23 -17.36 -3.38
N SER A 108 6.94 -17.87 -2.37
CA SER A 108 8.40 -17.99 -2.42
C SER A 108 8.90 -18.96 -3.50
N ARG A 109 8.05 -19.90 -3.92
CA ARG A 109 8.42 -20.88 -4.94
C ARG A 109 8.22 -20.37 -6.37
N THR A 110 7.11 -19.69 -6.62
CA THR A 110 6.71 -19.26 -7.97
C THR A 110 6.93 -17.79 -8.23
N GLY A 111 7.11 -16.99 -7.18
CA GLY A 111 7.19 -15.54 -7.28
C GLY A 111 5.86 -14.85 -7.59
N LYS A 112 4.78 -15.61 -7.66
CA LYS A 112 3.44 -15.06 -7.94
C LYS A 112 2.86 -14.37 -6.72
N ILE A 113 2.09 -13.32 -6.97
CA ILE A 113 1.38 -12.59 -5.93
C ILE A 113 0.04 -13.30 -5.71
N GLU A 114 -0.27 -13.55 -4.44
CA GLU A 114 -1.48 -14.25 -4.04
C GLU A 114 -2.28 -13.42 -3.05
N TYR A 115 -3.60 -13.52 -3.13
CA TYR A 115 -4.51 -12.95 -2.15
C TYR A 115 -4.49 -13.83 -0.89
N SER A 116 -4.11 -13.27 0.24
CA SER A 116 -3.98 -14.04 1.48
C SER A 116 -5.03 -13.70 2.53
N GLY A 117 -5.78 -12.62 2.34
CA GLY A 117 -6.83 -12.25 3.27
C GLY A 117 -7.34 -10.85 3.03
N GLY A 118 -8.45 -10.53 3.65
CA GLY A 118 -9.07 -9.23 3.54
C GLY A 118 -10.47 -9.23 4.12
N GLY A 119 -11.24 -8.27 3.73
CA GLY A 119 -12.61 -8.11 4.15
C GLY A 119 -13.18 -6.83 3.59
N TYR A 120 -14.39 -6.49 3.97
CA TYR A 120 -15.02 -5.26 3.52
C TYR A 120 -15.89 -4.67 4.63
N THR A 121 -16.19 -3.38 4.49
CA THR A 121 -17.01 -2.67 5.48
C THR A 121 -18.47 -3.12 5.41
N GLN A 122 -19.22 -2.84 6.47
CA GLN A 122 -20.64 -3.14 6.56
C GLN A 122 -21.42 -2.44 5.43
N GLU A 123 -20.99 -1.26 5.03
CA GLU A 123 -21.60 -0.49 3.94
C GLU A 123 -21.48 -1.23 2.61
N VAL A 124 -20.34 -1.90 2.36
CA VAL A 124 -20.19 -2.76 1.17
C VAL A 124 -21.14 -3.95 1.27
N GLY A 125 -21.25 -4.57 2.44
CA GLY A 125 -22.18 -5.67 2.68
C GLY A 125 -23.62 -5.28 2.36
N ARG A 126 -24.04 -4.10 2.74
CA ARG A 126 -25.36 -3.57 2.41
C ARG A 126 -25.53 -3.33 0.91
N LEU A 127 -24.50 -2.81 0.25
CA LEU A 127 -24.54 -2.56 -1.19
C LEU A 127 -24.75 -3.84 -2.00
N ILE A 128 -24.12 -4.94 -1.60
CA ILE A 128 -24.23 -6.23 -2.29
C ILE A 128 -25.40 -7.09 -1.79
N GLY A 129 -26.20 -6.57 -0.84
CA GLY A 129 -27.36 -7.28 -0.30
C GLY A 129 -27.06 -8.28 0.80
N GLU A 130 -25.83 -8.32 1.30
CA GLU A 130 -25.43 -9.14 2.42
C GLU A 130 -25.95 -8.51 3.72
N GLY A 131 -26.55 -9.32 4.60
CA GLY A 131 -27.09 -8.81 5.86
C GLY A 131 -28.54 -8.38 5.84
N ASN A 132 -29.29 -8.69 4.82
CA ASN A 132 -30.74 -8.53 4.77
C ASN A 132 -31.45 -9.68 5.47
#